data_bb99d328b7d20e00b447288c88354e93
#
_entry.id   bb99d328b7d20e00b447288c88354e93
#
_cell.length_a   1.000
_cell.length_b   1.000
_cell.length_c   1.000
_cell.angle_alpha   90.00
_cell.angle_beta   90.00
_cell.angle_gamma   90.00
#
_symmetry.space_group_name_H-M   'P 1'
#
loop_
_entity.id
_entity.type
_entity.pdbx_description
1 polymer ?
#
loop_
_entity_poly.entity_id
_entity_poly.type
_entity_poly.pdbx_seq_one_letter_code
_entity_poly.pdbx_strand_id
1 'polypeptide(L)'
;AVRLALGGRTETEHADILFPREKSPEDVERLRRDVEFRLAGLGRFFGAPPPPVRVVVFRSPEEKQRWVGAGGTQFAKPWLLSVYLNDAPFPHPTLGHELAHVAAGAFGSGPFRVTSRWGVPLMGVVEGVAVAADDPHGELTLHAWAAGMRRQGLMPDVRGIVGATGFWTAAPARAYTAAGSFLRFLRDTQGTERLQRLLAHGGFAGVYGRPLDTLVSEWERMLDGLPLDESAVNRAFARFRQPSLFRRSCAREVAALAAEAKGLTTTNPSRALQLLRSCARLQPTEPDFLLGEVALLRTLNRPSEAAEVLEHADGLVAGRPALEAQVALARADLAWDAGDLQAAGASLQQAASLRPGRDLEREAEVKRVALADARLRPMLHAFFDASSDELRLWVLERARESAPEDGVVNYLLGRRLLAVGLPAEAADALGRALSATLPEQVNREAWRLLVSAHYRAGDCGAVRSDLGRMPDLSEPLRAEVTEWQARCTFEEQTFNGPLVPRGPFR
;
A
#
# COMPACT_ATOMS: atom_id res chain seq x y z
N ALA A 1 -0.81 -9.05 -32.03
CA ALA A 1 -2.04 -8.30 -31.77
C ALA A 1 -1.82 -7.26 -30.67
N VAL A 2 -1.51 -7.64 -29.40
CA VAL A 2 -1.33 -6.71 -28.26
C VAL A 2 -0.29 -5.63 -28.53
N ARG A 3 0.89 -5.99 -29.08
CA ARG A 3 1.95 -5.04 -29.44
C ARG A 3 1.47 -3.95 -30.40
N LEU A 4 0.66 -4.32 -31.40
CA LEU A 4 0.11 -3.36 -32.36
C LEU A 4 -0.94 -2.46 -31.73
N ALA A 5 -1.74 -2.99 -30.81
CA ALA A 5 -2.79 -2.23 -30.11
C ALA A 5 -2.23 -1.20 -29.14
N LEU A 6 -1.19 -1.54 -28.40
CA LEU A 6 -0.53 -0.61 -27.47
C LEU A 6 0.31 0.43 -28.20
N GLY A 7 1.04 0.02 -29.25
CA GLY A 7 1.82 0.87 -30.13
C GLY A 7 3.15 1.39 -29.59
N GLY A 8 3.38 1.37 -28.27
CA GLY A 8 4.63 1.72 -27.62
C GLY A 8 5.47 0.48 -27.31
N ARG A 9 6.81 0.57 -27.49
CA ARG A 9 7.76 -0.46 -27.12
C ARG A 9 9.10 0.14 -26.77
N THR A 10 9.72 -0.39 -25.75
CA THR A 10 11.13 -0.12 -25.41
C THR A 10 11.79 -1.39 -24.91
N GLU A 11 13.11 -1.44 -25.01
CA GLU A 11 13.91 -2.56 -24.54
C GLU A 11 14.90 -2.08 -23.48
N THR A 12 15.20 -2.94 -22.53
CA THR A 12 16.26 -2.78 -21.54
C THR A 12 17.19 -3.99 -21.63
N GLU A 13 18.17 -4.09 -20.77
CA GLU A 13 19.07 -5.25 -20.74
C GLU A 13 18.32 -6.56 -20.50
N HIS A 14 17.31 -6.54 -19.59
CA HIS A 14 16.60 -7.74 -19.15
C HIS A 14 15.10 -7.74 -19.52
N ALA A 15 14.57 -6.67 -20.13
CA ALA A 15 13.15 -6.58 -20.40
C ALA A 15 12.76 -6.03 -21.79
N ASP A 16 11.68 -6.62 -22.38
CA ASP A 16 10.94 -6.09 -23.53
C ASP A 16 9.63 -5.49 -23.00
N ILE A 17 9.50 -4.17 -23.00
CA ILE A 17 8.41 -3.44 -22.35
C ILE A 17 7.46 -2.91 -23.42
N LEU A 18 6.19 -3.33 -23.36
CA LEU A 18 5.09 -2.87 -24.22
C LEU A 18 4.17 -1.96 -23.40
N PHE A 19 3.83 -0.80 -23.93
CA PHE A 19 3.05 0.22 -23.24
C PHE A 19 2.18 1.03 -24.22
N PRO A 20 1.16 1.78 -23.73
CA PRO A 20 0.37 2.69 -24.55
C PRO A 20 1.26 3.77 -25.16
N ARG A 21 1.13 4.03 -26.48
CA ARG A 21 1.95 5.02 -27.20
C ARG A 21 1.83 6.45 -26.63
N GLU A 22 0.74 6.71 -25.96
CA GLU A 22 0.43 8.02 -25.34
C GLU A 22 1.18 8.27 -24.04
N LYS A 23 1.83 7.23 -23.48
CA LYS A 23 2.63 7.35 -22.25
C LYS A 23 3.78 8.32 -22.48
N SER A 24 4.00 9.24 -21.55
CA SER A 24 5.05 10.25 -21.69
C SER A 24 6.44 9.60 -21.76
N PRO A 25 7.40 10.19 -22.50
CA PRO A 25 8.77 9.67 -22.54
C PRO A 25 9.40 9.55 -21.14
N GLU A 26 9.06 10.44 -20.22
CA GLU A 26 9.53 10.42 -18.84
C GLU A 26 8.95 9.21 -18.08
N ASP A 27 7.66 8.94 -18.18
CA ASP A 27 7.04 7.79 -17.53
C ASP A 27 7.54 6.47 -18.10
N VAL A 28 7.84 6.44 -19.41
CA VAL A 28 8.47 5.27 -20.03
C VAL A 28 9.87 5.04 -19.46
N GLU A 29 10.66 6.10 -19.32
CA GLU A 29 12.01 5.99 -18.76
C GLU A 29 11.97 5.60 -17.27
N ARG A 30 11.04 6.14 -16.48
CA ARG A 30 10.83 5.71 -15.10
C ARG A 30 10.45 4.24 -15.01
N LEU A 31 9.56 3.77 -15.89
CA LEU A 31 9.16 2.36 -15.94
C LEU A 31 10.35 1.45 -16.30
N ARG A 32 11.19 1.84 -17.29
CA ARG A 32 12.40 1.10 -17.65
C ARG A 32 13.34 0.91 -16.46
N ARG A 33 13.60 1.99 -15.73
CA ARG A 33 14.49 2.00 -14.56
C ARG A 33 13.90 1.19 -13.39
N ASP A 34 12.59 1.30 -13.14
CA ASP A 34 11.92 0.52 -12.09
C ASP A 34 11.96 -0.98 -12.39
N VAL A 35 11.74 -1.38 -13.65
CA VAL A 35 11.85 -2.78 -14.07
C VAL A 35 13.25 -3.32 -13.81
N GLU A 36 14.30 -2.63 -14.25
CA GLU A 36 15.68 -3.08 -14.08
C GLU A 36 16.10 -3.11 -12.60
N PHE A 37 15.75 -2.07 -11.83
CA PHE A 37 16.03 -2.02 -10.39
C PHE A 37 15.42 -3.22 -9.66
N ARG A 38 14.14 -3.55 -9.95
CA ARG A 38 13.45 -4.67 -9.33
C ARG A 38 14.02 -6.01 -9.79
N LEU A 39 14.35 -6.17 -11.06
CA LEU A 39 15.00 -7.38 -11.58
C LEU A 39 16.37 -7.60 -10.91
N ALA A 40 17.18 -6.55 -10.74
CA ALA A 40 18.43 -6.66 -10.00
C ALA A 40 18.22 -7.06 -8.53
N GLY A 41 17.17 -6.52 -7.87
CA GLY A 41 16.75 -6.93 -6.52
C GLY A 41 16.36 -8.41 -6.44
N LEU A 42 15.56 -8.87 -7.39
CA LEU A 42 15.15 -10.26 -7.50
C LEU A 42 16.33 -11.19 -7.77
N GLY A 43 17.27 -10.77 -8.60
CA GLY A 43 18.51 -11.50 -8.82
C GLY A 43 19.30 -11.74 -7.53
N ARG A 44 19.40 -10.71 -6.67
CA ARG A 44 20.01 -10.85 -5.32
C ARG A 44 19.18 -11.74 -4.39
N PHE A 45 17.85 -11.60 -4.42
CA PHE A 45 16.97 -12.42 -3.58
C PHE A 45 17.05 -13.90 -3.92
N PHE A 46 17.00 -14.24 -5.21
CA PHE A 46 17.06 -15.64 -5.67
C PHE A 46 18.48 -16.19 -5.85
N GLY A 47 19.51 -15.35 -5.76
CA GLY A 47 20.91 -15.77 -5.95
C GLY A 47 21.24 -16.22 -7.37
N ALA A 48 20.50 -15.71 -8.38
CA ALA A 48 20.71 -16.02 -9.79
C ALA A 48 20.28 -14.83 -10.67
N PRO A 49 20.88 -14.63 -11.85
CA PRO A 49 20.44 -13.59 -12.77
C PRO A 49 18.94 -13.77 -13.11
N PRO A 50 18.18 -12.67 -13.20
CA PRO A 50 16.78 -12.77 -13.59
C PRO A 50 16.68 -13.22 -15.05
N PRO A 51 15.65 -14.02 -15.41
CA PRO A 51 15.41 -14.34 -16.81
C PRO A 51 14.95 -13.08 -17.57
N PRO A 52 15.16 -13.03 -18.91
CA PRO A 52 14.59 -11.96 -19.71
C PRO A 52 13.05 -11.99 -19.60
N VAL A 53 12.45 -10.81 -19.44
CA VAL A 53 11.01 -10.71 -19.18
C VAL A 53 10.31 -9.77 -20.17
N ARG A 54 9.07 -10.10 -20.55
CA ARG A 54 8.19 -9.16 -21.24
C ARG A 54 7.24 -8.51 -20.25
N VAL A 55 7.28 -7.19 -20.17
CA VAL A 55 6.37 -6.38 -19.36
C VAL A 55 5.33 -5.75 -20.28
N VAL A 56 4.05 -6.01 -20.03
CA VAL A 56 2.94 -5.47 -20.83
C VAL A 56 2.08 -4.60 -19.92
N VAL A 57 2.06 -3.29 -20.19
CA VAL A 57 1.27 -2.32 -19.46
C VAL A 57 0.09 -1.87 -20.31
N PHE A 58 -1.12 -1.98 -19.77
CA PHE A 58 -2.39 -1.58 -20.43
C PHE A 58 -2.88 -0.27 -19.85
N ARG A 59 -3.59 0.54 -20.66
CA ARG A 59 -4.18 1.82 -20.26
C ARG A 59 -5.18 1.68 -19.11
N SER A 60 -5.99 0.60 -19.20
CA SER A 60 -7.10 0.41 -18.26
C SER A 60 -7.44 -1.08 -18.09
N PRO A 61 -8.19 -1.40 -17.01
CA PRO A 61 -8.73 -2.73 -16.80
C PRO A 61 -9.59 -3.23 -17.97
N GLU A 62 -10.34 -2.38 -18.65
CA GLU A 62 -11.21 -2.72 -19.76
C GLU A 62 -10.40 -3.11 -21.00
N GLU A 63 -9.32 -2.37 -21.29
CA GLU A 63 -8.40 -2.73 -22.38
C GLU A 63 -7.74 -4.07 -22.08
N LYS A 64 -7.24 -4.26 -20.87
CA LYS A 64 -6.62 -5.52 -20.45
C LYS A 64 -7.58 -6.69 -20.51
N GLN A 65 -8.83 -6.51 -20.04
CA GLN A 65 -9.89 -7.52 -20.14
C GLN A 65 -10.12 -7.96 -21.59
N ARG A 66 -10.14 -7.01 -22.51
CA ARG A 66 -10.37 -7.26 -23.94
C ARG A 66 -9.24 -8.09 -24.57
N TRP A 67 -7.99 -7.83 -24.18
CA TRP A 67 -6.83 -8.46 -24.82
C TRP A 67 -6.38 -9.77 -24.15
N VAL A 68 -6.53 -9.88 -22.84
CA VAL A 68 -5.98 -11.02 -22.08
C VAL A 68 -7.00 -11.72 -21.18
N GLY A 69 -8.25 -11.27 -21.16
CA GLY A 69 -9.35 -11.90 -20.44
C GLY A 69 -9.39 -11.60 -18.93
N ALA A 70 -8.51 -10.73 -18.42
CA ALA A 70 -8.44 -10.38 -17.01
C ALA A 70 -8.21 -8.87 -16.85
N GLY A 71 -9.20 -8.13 -16.38
CA GLY A 71 -9.15 -6.66 -16.27
C GLY A 71 -8.48 -6.19 -14.99
N GLY A 72 -9.15 -6.37 -13.86
CA GLY A 72 -8.71 -5.79 -12.57
C GLY A 72 -7.50 -6.47 -11.93
N THR A 73 -7.21 -7.74 -12.23
CA THR A 73 -6.14 -8.52 -11.61
C THR A 73 -4.84 -8.39 -12.39
N GLN A 74 -3.76 -7.96 -11.77
CA GLN A 74 -2.42 -8.07 -12.32
C GLN A 74 -2.00 -9.55 -12.28
N PHE A 75 -1.18 -9.99 -13.23
CA PHE A 75 -0.73 -11.38 -13.24
C PHE A 75 0.54 -11.59 -14.07
N ALA A 76 1.29 -12.63 -13.69
CA ALA A 76 2.42 -13.15 -14.44
C ALA A 76 2.08 -14.47 -15.14
N LYS A 77 2.79 -14.73 -16.24
CA LYS A 77 2.86 -16.04 -16.89
C LYS A 77 4.32 -16.49 -16.96
N PRO A 78 4.82 -17.16 -15.90
CA PRO A 78 6.23 -17.56 -15.83
C PRO A 78 6.69 -18.39 -17.04
N TRP A 79 5.82 -19.24 -17.57
CA TRP A 79 6.12 -20.04 -18.77
C TRP A 79 6.24 -19.24 -20.08
N LEU A 80 5.73 -18.02 -20.11
CA LEU A 80 5.89 -17.06 -21.21
C LEU A 80 6.89 -15.96 -20.89
N LEU A 81 7.51 -16.00 -19.71
CA LEU A 81 8.40 -14.96 -19.20
C LEU A 81 7.74 -13.57 -19.31
N SER A 82 6.47 -13.46 -18.92
CA SER A 82 5.72 -12.23 -19.15
C SER A 82 4.88 -11.83 -17.95
N VAL A 83 4.74 -10.51 -17.73
CA VAL A 83 3.85 -9.89 -16.76
C VAL A 83 2.85 -8.96 -17.47
N TYR A 84 1.63 -8.87 -16.93
CA TYR A 84 0.52 -8.12 -17.50
C TYR A 84 -0.10 -7.20 -16.47
N LEU A 85 0.14 -5.90 -16.64
CA LEU A 85 -0.18 -4.85 -15.66
C LEU A 85 -1.18 -3.85 -16.23
N ASN A 86 -1.97 -3.23 -15.39
CA ASN A 86 -2.63 -1.97 -15.71
C ASN A 86 -1.66 -0.83 -15.42
N ASP A 87 -1.79 0.30 -16.11
CA ASP A 87 -1.00 1.48 -15.83
C ASP A 87 -1.27 1.99 -14.41
N ALA A 88 -0.23 2.41 -13.72
CA ALA A 88 -0.29 2.91 -12.35
C ALA A 88 0.81 3.94 -12.10
N PRO A 89 0.64 4.82 -11.08
CA PRO A 89 1.67 5.76 -10.66
C PRO A 89 2.97 5.06 -10.25
N PHE A 90 4.09 5.77 -10.43
CA PHE A 90 5.41 5.33 -9.98
C PHE A 90 5.58 5.54 -8.45
N PRO A 91 6.20 4.60 -7.71
CA PRO A 91 6.57 3.23 -8.13
C PRO A 91 5.32 2.36 -8.35
N HIS A 92 5.36 1.51 -9.39
CA HIS A 92 4.22 0.66 -9.69
C HIS A 92 3.97 -0.38 -8.58
N PRO A 93 2.77 -0.41 -7.97
CA PRO A 93 2.53 -1.11 -6.70
C PRO A 93 2.64 -2.64 -6.76
N THR A 94 2.49 -3.24 -7.95
CA THR A 94 2.48 -4.71 -8.12
C THR A 94 3.58 -5.21 -9.05
N LEU A 95 4.38 -4.33 -9.65
CA LEU A 95 5.40 -4.71 -10.62
C LEU A 95 6.41 -5.71 -10.03
N GLY A 96 6.94 -5.44 -8.84
CA GLY A 96 7.91 -6.31 -8.19
C GLY A 96 7.35 -7.68 -7.89
N HIS A 97 6.11 -7.74 -7.41
CA HIS A 97 5.40 -9.00 -7.14
C HIS A 97 5.24 -9.86 -8.41
N GLU A 98 4.79 -9.25 -9.51
CA GLU A 98 4.61 -9.98 -10.77
C GLU A 98 5.95 -10.40 -11.40
N LEU A 99 6.98 -9.56 -11.30
CA LEU A 99 8.33 -9.92 -11.72
C LEU A 99 8.91 -11.06 -10.87
N ALA A 100 8.60 -11.10 -9.57
CA ALA A 100 9.04 -12.18 -8.69
C ALA A 100 8.48 -13.55 -9.10
N HIS A 101 7.23 -13.62 -9.61
CA HIS A 101 6.70 -14.85 -10.18
C HIS A 101 7.51 -15.34 -11.39
N VAL A 102 7.92 -14.40 -12.28
CA VAL A 102 8.74 -14.77 -13.45
C VAL A 102 10.13 -15.22 -13.01
N ALA A 103 10.76 -14.52 -12.06
CA ALA A 103 12.07 -14.88 -11.53
C ALA A 103 12.02 -16.24 -10.81
N ALA A 104 11.03 -16.49 -9.97
CA ALA A 104 10.81 -17.78 -9.31
C ALA A 104 10.57 -18.92 -10.33
N GLY A 105 9.92 -18.58 -11.45
CA GLY A 105 9.68 -19.51 -12.55
C GLY A 105 10.94 -20.06 -13.22
N ALA A 106 12.10 -19.41 -13.05
CA ALA A 106 13.38 -19.97 -13.50
C ALA A 106 13.75 -21.27 -12.78
N PHE A 107 13.25 -21.46 -11.56
CA PHE A 107 13.46 -22.65 -10.73
C PHE A 107 12.26 -23.59 -10.76
N GLY A 108 11.08 -23.10 -11.13
CA GLY A 108 9.84 -23.86 -11.16
C GLY A 108 9.85 -25.01 -12.16
N SER A 109 9.14 -26.08 -11.82
CA SER A 109 9.02 -27.29 -12.63
C SER A 109 7.70 -27.32 -13.44
N GLY A 110 7.64 -28.28 -14.38
CA GLY A 110 6.45 -28.50 -15.20
C GLY A 110 6.16 -27.43 -16.25
N PRO A 111 5.04 -27.56 -17.00
CA PRO A 111 4.75 -26.71 -18.17
C PRO A 111 4.47 -25.25 -17.80
N PHE A 112 4.03 -24.97 -16.59
CA PHE A 112 3.71 -23.62 -16.11
C PHE A 112 4.85 -22.94 -15.35
N ARG A 113 5.99 -23.63 -15.16
CA ARG A 113 7.14 -23.12 -14.42
C ARG A 113 6.76 -22.57 -13.02
N VAL A 114 5.88 -23.29 -12.32
CA VAL A 114 5.46 -22.96 -10.96
C VAL A 114 5.74 -24.11 -10.03
N THR A 115 5.99 -23.82 -8.76
CA THR A 115 6.15 -24.86 -7.74
C THR A 115 4.92 -25.73 -7.68
N SER A 116 5.10 -27.03 -7.90
CA SER A 116 4.01 -27.99 -7.90
C SER A 116 4.42 -29.31 -7.23
N ARG A 117 3.43 -30.04 -6.77
CA ARG A 117 3.61 -31.39 -6.23
C ARG A 117 2.56 -32.30 -6.81
N TRP A 118 2.98 -33.41 -7.41
CA TRP A 118 2.10 -34.35 -8.14
C TRP A 118 1.21 -33.65 -9.20
N GLY A 119 1.76 -32.63 -9.88
CA GLY A 119 1.04 -31.87 -10.89
C GLY A 119 0.09 -30.78 -10.36
N VAL A 120 -0.05 -30.65 -9.04
CA VAL A 120 -0.89 -29.60 -8.41
C VAL A 120 0.00 -28.42 -7.99
N PRO A 121 -0.26 -27.20 -8.47
CA PRO A 121 0.44 -26.01 -8.04
C PRO A 121 0.27 -25.75 -6.53
N LEU A 122 1.38 -25.49 -5.83
CA LEU A 122 1.37 -25.11 -4.42
C LEU A 122 1.25 -23.58 -4.31
N MET A 123 0.02 -23.07 -4.43
CA MET A 123 -0.21 -21.62 -4.54
C MET A 123 0.33 -20.84 -3.34
N GLY A 124 0.29 -21.38 -2.14
CA GLY A 124 0.90 -20.71 -0.98
C GLY A 124 2.42 -20.58 -1.08
N VAL A 125 3.10 -21.47 -1.81
CA VAL A 125 4.53 -21.33 -2.11
C VAL A 125 4.74 -20.35 -3.25
N VAL A 126 3.92 -20.40 -4.30
CA VAL A 126 4.00 -19.53 -5.47
C VAL A 126 3.77 -18.07 -5.08
N GLU A 127 2.70 -17.78 -4.37
CA GLU A 127 2.36 -16.42 -3.93
C GLU A 127 3.26 -15.96 -2.76
N GLY A 128 3.54 -16.87 -1.84
CA GLY A 128 4.38 -16.55 -0.69
C GLY A 128 5.81 -16.16 -1.09
N VAL A 129 6.41 -16.80 -2.10
CA VAL A 129 7.75 -16.41 -2.55
C VAL A 129 7.75 -15.05 -3.24
N ALA A 130 6.68 -14.70 -3.97
CA ALA A 130 6.56 -13.40 -4.59
C ALA A 130 6.44 -12.28 -3.52
N VAL A 131 5.62 -12.50 -2.49
CA VAL A 131 5.53 -11.57 -1.33
C VAL A 131 6.86 -11.48 -0.58
N ALA A 132 7.56 -12.59 -0.36
CA ALA A 132 8.86 -12.62 0.32
C ALA A 132 9.94 -11.86 -0.46
N ALA A 133 9.90 -11.90 -1.79
CA ALA A 133 10.88 -11.29 -2.68
C ALA A 133 10.64 -9.79 -2.93
N ASP A 134 9.38 -9.38 -2.99
CA ASP A 134 8.97 -7.98 -3.22
C ASP A 134 8.56 -7.29 -1.91
N ASP A 135 8.97 -7.76 -0.75
CA ASP A 135 8.61 -7.27 0.60
C ASP A 135 8.12 -5.79 0.59
N PRO A 136 6.80 -5.56 0.47
CA PRO A 136 6.30 -4.22 0.22
C PRO A 136 6.54 -3.34 1.45
N HIS A 137 7.18 -2.21 1.25
CA HIS A 137 7.38 -1.22 2.30
C HIS A 137 6.04 -0.72 2.83
N GLY A 138 5.89 -0.67 4.12
CA GLY A 138 4.66 -0.29 4.76
C GLY A 138 4.86 0.14 6.21
N GLU A 139 3.78 0.16 6.97
CA GLU A 139 3.84 0.53 8.38
C GLU A 139 4.58 -0.48 9.25
N LEU A 140 4.55 -1.76 8.88
CA LEU A 140 5.22 -2.85 9.58
C LEU A 140 5.99 -3.71 8.57
N THR A 141 7.06 -4.35 9.02
CA THR A 141 7.76 -5.37 8.22
C THR A 141 6.86 -6.59 8.00
N LEU A 142 7.17 -7.40 6.99
CA LEU A 142 6.41 -8.62 6.70
C LEU A 142 6.31 -9.56 7.91
N HIS A 143 7.41 -9.72 8.65
CA HIS A 143 7.40 -10.52 9.88
C HIS A 143 6.60 -9.86 11.01
N ALA A 144 6.64 -8.55 11.15
CA ALA A 144 5.85 -7.82 12.15
C ALA A 144 4.35 -7.91 11.86
N TRP A 145 3.93 -7.84 10.58
CA TRP A 145 2.55 -8.12 10.19
C TRP A 145 2.11 -9.53 10.56
N ALA A 146 2.94 -10.54 10.29
CA ALA A 146 2.65 -11.93 10.64
C ALA A 146 2.59 -12.12 12.17
N ALA A 147 3.51 -11.54 12.92
CA ALA A 147 3.52 -11.62 14.39
C ALA A 147 2.28 -10.93 15.00
N GLY A 148 1.90 -9.75 14.50
CA GLY A 148 0.68 -9.07 14.93
C GLY A 148 -0.59 -9.88 14.64
N MET A 149 -0.68 -10.48 13.45
CA MET A 149 -1.76 -11.39 13.07
C MET A 149 -1.83 -12.61 14.02
N ARG A 150 -0.68 -13.17 14.42
CA ARG A 150 -0.58 -14.29 15.35
C ARG A 150 -1.05 -13.89 16.77
N ARG A 151 -0.61 -12.74 17.28
CA ARG A 151 -1.05 -12.22 18.60
C ARG A 151 -2.54 -11.95 18.68
N GLN A 152 -3.17 -11.62 17.56
CA GLN A 152 -4.62 -11.41 17.45
C GLN A 152 -5.42 -12.69 17.20
N GLY A 153 -4.78 -13.88 17.18
CA GLY A 153 -5.45 -15.13 16.88
C GLY A 153 -6.01 -15.22 15.44
N LEU A 154 -5.48 -14.40 14.53
CA LEU A 154 -5.91 -14.32 13.13
C LEU A 154 -5.00 -15.09 12.18
N MET A 155 -3.92 -15.69 12.68
CA MET A 155 -2.97 -16.48 11.89
C MET A 155 -3.66 -17.71 11.30
N PRO A 156 -3.63 -17.88 9.97
CA PRO A 156 -4.14 -19.10 9.36
C PRO A 156 -3.16 -20.27 9.56
N ASP A 157 -3.63 -21.49 9.36
CA ASP A 157 -2.76 -22.66 9.34
C ASP A 157 -1.82 -22.61 8.12
N VAL A 158 -0.57 -22.26 8.36
CA VAL A 158 0.46 -22.15 7.32
C VAL A 158 0.77 -23.50 6.67
N ARG A 159 0.64 -24.62 7.40
CA ARG A 159 0.82 -25.96 6.85
C ARG A 159 -0.18 -26.26 5.74
N GLY A 160 -1.44 -25.89 5.98
CA GLY A 160 -2.48 -25.96 4.98
C GLY A 160 -2.25 -25.01 3.81
N ILE A 161 -1.81 -23.76 4.09
CA ILE A 161 -1.59 -22.74 3.06
C ILE A 161 -0.49 -23.14 2.08
N VAL A 162 0.67 -23.62 2.56
CA VAL A 162 1.76 -24.05 1.68
C VAL A 162 1.52 -25.44 1.07
N GLY A 163 0.41 -26.07 1.44
CA GLY A 163 -0.10 -27.30 0.84
C GLY A 163 -0.93 -27.05 -0.42
N ALA A 164 -1.67 -28.07 -0.85
CA ALA A 164 -2.37 -28.06 -2.14
C ALA A 164 -3.62 -27.16 -2.16
N THR A 165 -4.35 -27.02 -1.05
CA THR A 165 -5.71 -26.42 -1.06
C THR A 165 -5.93 -25.28 -0.07
N GLY A 166 -5.17 -25.22 1.02
CA GLY A 166 -5.43 -24.29 2.13
C GLY A 166 -5.29 -22.82 1.75
N PHE A 167 -4.50 -22.49 0.75
CA PHE A 167 -4.34 -21.12 0.26
C PHE A 167 -5.68 -20.51 -0.22
N TRP A 168 -6.49 -21.29 -0.92
CA TRP A 168 -7.76 -20.83 -1.49
C TRP A 168 -8.88 -20.67 -0.46
N THR A 169 -8.79 -21.35 0.67
CA THR A 169 -9.82 -21.32 1.73
C THR A 169 -9.56 -20.26 2.78
N ALA A 170 -8.35 -19.76 2.87
CA ALA A 170 -7.97 -18.71 3.81
C ALA A 170 -8.39 -17.31 3.31
N ALA A 171 -8.42 -16.33 4.22
CA ALA A 171 -8.59 -14.94 3.84
C ALA A 171 -7.33 -14.48 3.05
N PRO A 172 -7.46 -13.89 1.85
CA PRO A 172 -6.31 -13.60 0.99
C PRO A 172 -5.19 -12.84 1.70
N ALA A 173 -5.49 -11.69 2.33
CA ALA A 173 -4.49 -10.89 3.02
C ALA A 173 -3.71 -11.68 4.08
N ARG A 174 -4.39 -12.59 4.80
CA ARG A 174 -3.76 -13.47 5.80
C ARG A 174 -2.88 -14.53 5.13
N ALA A 175 -3.38 -15.16 4.08
CA ALA A 175 -2.66 -16.22 3.37
C ALA A 175 -1.36 -15.70 2.72
N TYR A 176 -1.43 -14.58 2.01
CA TYR A 176 -0.28 -13.93 1.39
C TYR A 176 0.77 -13.53 2.42
N THR A 177 0.36 -12.87 3.51
CA THR A 177 1.28 -12.42 4.56
C THR A 177 1.93 -13.58 5.30
N ALA A 178 1.15 -14.61 5.68
CA ALA A 178 1.66 -15.77 6.39
C ALA A 178 2.64 -16.59 5.54
N ALA A 179 2.26 -16.90 4.29
CA ALA A 179 3.11 -17.61 3.34
C ALA A 179 4.39 -16.82 3.02
N GLY A 180 4.26 -15.52 2.75
CA GLY A 180 5.39 -14.64 2.48
C GLY A 180 6.38 -14.57 3.64
N SER A 181 5.88 -14.34 4.86
CA SER A 181 6.71 -14.31 6.06
C SER A 181 7.40 -15.65 6.32
N PHE A 182 6.71 -16.77 6.13
CA PHE A 182 7.31 -18.11 6.30
C PHE A 182 8.40 -18.38 5.27
N LEU A 183 8.17 -18.08 3.99
CA LEU A 183 9.18 -18.33 2.95
C LEU A 183 10.36 -17.37 3.05
N ARG A 184 10.14 -16.13 3.50
CA ARG A 184 11.21 -15.19 3.82
C ARG A 184 12.08 -15.72 4.97
N PHE A 185 11.47 -16.21 6.04
CA PHE A 185 12.16 -16.85 7.15
C PHE A 185 13.02 -18.05 6.67
N LEU A 186 12.47 -18.92 5.83
CA LEU A 186 13.22 -20.06 5.29
C LEU A 186 14.40 -19.61 4.43
N ARG A 187 14.20 -18.61 3.58
CA ARG A 187 15.29 -18.06 2.76
C ARG A 187 16.41 -17.48 3.61
N ASP A 188 16.05 -16.69 4.62
CA ASP A 188 17.02 -15.96 5.44
C ASP A 188 17.77 -16.86 6.44
N THR A 189 17.13 -17.94 6.92
CA THR A 189 17.74 -18.87 7.88
C THR A 189 18.34 -20.14 7.26
N GLN A 190 17.83 -20.58 6.11
CA GLN A 190 18.23 -21.84 5.49
C GLN A 190 18.98 -21.66 4.16
N GLY A 191 19.05 -20.42 3.67
CA GLY A 191 19.78 -20.05 2.47
C GLY A 191 18.99 -20.16 1.16
N THR A 192 19.47 -19.41 0.19
CA THR A 192 18.82 -19.26 -1.12
C THR A 192 18.76 -20.54 -1.93
N GLU A 193 19.81 -21.37 -1.91
CA GLU A 193 19.84 -22.65 -2.65
C GLU A 193 18.74 -23.63 -2.21
N ARG A 194 18.41 -23.66 -0.91
CA ARG A 194 17.30 -24.49 -0.42
C ARG A 194 15.95 -23.94 -0.88
N LEU A 195 15.81 -22.62 -0.91
CA LEU A 195 14.61 -22.01 -1.49
C LEU A 195 14.46 -22.37 -2.98
N GLN A 196 15.52 -22.26 -3.78
CA GLN A 196 15.49 -22.65 -5.19
C GLN A 196 15.07 -24.13 -5.36
N ARG A 197 15.63 -25.03 -4.54
CA ARG A 197 15.24 -26.45 -4.55
C ARG A 197 13.79 -26.68 -4.12
N LEU A 198 13.28 -25.87 -3.18
CA LEU A 198 11.85 -25.91 -2.81
C LEU A 198 10.99 -25.52 -4.00
N LEU A 199 11.36 -24.45 -4.72
CA LEU A 199 10.63 -24.00 -5.91
C LEU A 199 10.63 -25.07 -7.02
N ALA A 200 11.72 -25.81 -7.17
CA ALA A 200 11.83 -26.88 -8.16
C ALA A 200 11.00 -28.14 -7.81
N HIS A 201 10.96 -28.52 -6.53
CA HIS A 201 10.45 -29.84 -6.13
C HIS A 201 9.19 -29.80 -5.27
N GLY A 202 8.85 -28.66 -4.63
CA GLY A 202 7.66 -28.50 -3.80
C GLY A 202 7.63 -29.31 -2.50
N GLY A 203 8.72 -29.99 -2.14
CA GLY A 203 8.78 -30.91 -1.01
C GLY A 203 9.65 -30.39 0.15
N PHE A 204 9.05 -29.89 1.22
CA PHE A 204 9.77 -29.31 2.36
C PHE A 204 10.73 -30.29 3.03
N ALA A 205 10.24 -31.49 3.40
CA ALA A 205 11.06 -32.47 4.09
C ALA A 205 12.30 -32.91 3.28
N GLY A 206 12.14 -33.14 1.98
CA GLY A 206 13.25 -33.55 1.10
C GLY A 206 14.26 -32.42 0.87
N VAL A 207 13.82 -31.16 0.87
CA VAL A 207 14.71 -30.01 0.65
C VAL A 207 15.44 -29.60 1.92
N TYR A 208 14.73 -29.53 3.04
CA TYR A 208 15.29 -29.02 4.30
C TYR A 208 15.79 -30.10 5.24
N GLY A 209 15.55 -31.39 4.93
CA GLY A 209 15.93 -32.53 5.79
C GLY A 209 15.14 -32.61 7.09
N ARG A 210 14.03 -31.89 7.19
CA ARG A 210 13.19 -31.76 8.39
C ARG A 210 11.71 -31.66 8.01
N PRO A 211 10.79 -32.17 8.87
CA PRO A 211 9.35 -32.05 8.65
C PRO A 211 8.91 -30.58 8.55
N LEU A 212 7.86 -30.34 7.78
CA LEU A 212 7.24 -29.00 7.66
C LEU A 212 6.81 -28.44 9.03
N ASP A 213 6.29 -29.31 9.91
CA ASP A 213 5.87 -28.92 11.26
C ASP A 213 7.02 -28.30 12.08
N THR A 214 8.22 -28.87 11.96
CA THR A 214 9.41 -28.33 12.64
C THR A 214 9.78 -26.96 12.10
N LEU A 215 9.77 -26.77 10.78
CA LEU A 215 10.08 -25.50 10.14
C LEU A 215 9.05 -24.40 10.51
N VAL A 216 7.77 -24.78 10.52
CA VAL A 216 6.70 -23.85 10.92
C VAL A 216 6.83 -23.47 12.40
N SER A 217 7.11 -24.45 13.29
CA SER A 217 7.29 -24.18 14.72
C SER A 217 8.49 -23.27 15.01
N GLU A 218 9.56 -23.36 14.22
CA GLU A 218 10.71 -22.46 14.32
C GLU A 218 10.35 -21.02 13.89
N TRP A 219 9.63 -20.89 12.79
CA TRP A 219 9.12 -19.62 12.33
C TRP A 219 8.12 -18.99 13.32
N GLU A 220 7.21 -19.78 13.88
CA GLU A 220 6.26 -19.33 14.90
C GLU A 220 6.98 -18.80 16.14
N ARG A 221 8.02 -19.51 16.62
CA ARG A 221 8.86 -19.05 17.74
C ARG A 221 9.60 -17.74 17.42
N MET A 222 10.10 -17.58 16.20
CA MET A 222 10.69 -16.31 15.77
C MET A 222 9.67 -15.18 15.82
N LEU A 223 8.43 -15.40 15.33
CA LEU A 223 7.36 -14.40 15.40
C LEU A 223 6.98 -14.05 16.85
N ASP A 224 6.90 -15.04 17.73
CA ASP A 224 6.56 -14.84 19.15
C ASP A 224 7.63 -14.00 19.88
N GLY A 225 8.89 -14.10 19.45
CA GLY A 225 10.00 -13.33 19.98
C GLY A 225 10.14 -11.89 19.43
N LEU A 226 9.38 -11.51 18.40
CA LEU A 226 9.47 -10.15 17.82
C LEU A 226 8.88 -9.11 18.77
N PRO A 227 9.61 -8.00 19.04
CA PRO A 227 9.05 -6.89 19.79
C PRO A 227 7.99 -6.17 18.95
N LEU A 228 6.76 -6.13 19.42
CA LEU A 228 5.67 -5.36 18.83
C LEU A 228 5.05 -4.48 19.92
N ASP A 229 4.86 -3.22 19.60
CA ASP A 229 4.06 -2.32 20.42
C ASP A 229 2.55 -2.59 20.22
N GLU A 230 1.74 -2.02 21.09
CA GLU A 230 0.31 -2.16 21.04
C GLU A 230 -0.29 -1.63 19.73
N SER A 231 0.25 -0.52 19.23
CA SER A 231 -0.14 0.09 17.96
C SER A 231 0.04 -0.88 16.78
N ALA A 232 1.18 -1.60 16.72
CA ALA A 232 1.42 -2.62 15.69
C ALA A 232 0.40 -3.77 15.76
N VAL A 233 0.03 -4.21 16.96
CA VAL A 233 -0.96 -5.26 17.16
C VAL A 233 -2.35 -4.79 16.73
N ASN A 234 -2.73 -3.56 17.07
CA ASN A 234 -4.01 -2.95 16.67
C ASN A 234 -4.11 -2.78 15.15
N ARG A 235 -3.03 -2.37 14.49
CA ARG A 235 -2.95 -2.28 13.03
C ARG A 235 -3.10 -3.64 12.36
N ALA A 236 -2.45 -4.66 12.89
CA ALA A 236 -2.59 -6.02 12.37
C ALA A 236 -4.04 -6.50 12.48
N PHE A 237 -4.73 -6.21 13.58
CA PHE A 237 -6.15 -6.50 13.70
C PHE A 237 -6.96 -5.79 12.62
N ALA A 238 -6.80 -4.48 12.47
CA ALA A 238 -7.54 -3.69 11.47
C ALA A 238 -7.36 -4.22 10.05
N ARG A 239 -6.11 -4.59 9.68
CA ARG A 239 -5.77 -5.13 8.37
C ARG A 239 -6.33 -6.53 8.12
N PHE A 240 -6.30 -7.40 9.13
CA PHE A 240 -6.58 -8.83 8.95
C PHE A 240 -7.93 -9.29 9.53
N ARG A 241 -8.74 -8.40 10.13
CA ARG A 241 -10.02 -8.75 10.76
C ARG A 241 -11.02 -9.42 9.83
N GLN A 242 -10.96 -9.10 8.54
CA GLN A 242 -11.94 -9.61 7.60
C GLN A 242 -11.78 -11.11 7.34
N PRO A 243 -12.86 -11.91 7.43
CA PRO A 243 -12.82 -13.33 7.13
C PRO A 243 -12.65 -13.59 5.63
N SER A 244 -12.41 -14.86 5.27
CA SER A 244 -12.37 -15.26 3.85
C SER A 244 -13.69 -15.02 3.13
N LEU A 245 -13.64 -14.87 1.82
CA LEU A 245 -14.83 -14.66 0.97
C LEU A 245 -15.87 -15.76 1.17
N PHE A 246 -15.45 -17.00 1.42
CA PHE A 246 -16.35 -18.13 1.68
C PHE A 246 -17.13 -18.04 3.02
N ARG A 247 -16.67 -17.18 3.92
CA ARG A 247 -17.31 -16.94 5.23
C ARG A 247 -18.12 -15.65 5.27
N ARG A 248 -18.20 -14.90 4.16
CA ARG A 248 -18.97 -13.66 4.06
C ARG A 248 -20.25 -13.92 3.29
N SER A 249 -21.38 -13.59 3.88
CA SER A 249 -22.66 -13.60 3.17
C SER A 249 -22.65 -12.58 2.03
N CYS A 250 -23.08 -12.98 0.85
CA CYS A 250 -23.23 -12.10 -0.32
C CYS A 250 -21.97 -11.27 -0.70
N ALA A 251 -20.75 -11.76 -0.42
CA ALA A 251 -19.51 -10.99 -0.57
C ALA A 251 -19.34 -10.36 -1.97
N ARG A 252 -19.74 -11.06 -3.04
CA ARG A 252 -19.66 -10.56 -4.41
C ARG A 252 -20.65 -9.43 -4.68
N GLU A 253 -21.86 -9.56 -4.18
CA GLU A 253 -22.90 -8.53 -4.29
C GLU A 253 -22.49 -7.28 -3.52
N VAL A 254 -22.07 -7.43 -2.26
CA VAL A 254 -21.58 -6.32 -1.43
C VAL A 254 -20.41 -5.61 -2.09
N ALA A 255 -19.44 -6.33 -2.67
CA ALA A 255 -18.32 -5.73 -3.38
C ALA A 255 -18.78 -4.92 -4.61
N ALA A 256 -19.77 -5.42 -5.36
CA ALA A 256 -20.33 -4.71 -6.50
C ALA A 256 -21.07 -3.43 -6.07
N LEU A 257 -21.91 -3.51 -5.05
CA LEU A 257 -22.64 -2.37 -4.49
C LEU A 257 -21.67 -1.31 -3.92
N ALA A 258 -20.65 -1.73 -3.21
CA ALA A 258 -19.64 -0.83 -2.65
C ALA A 258 -18.82 -0.12 -3.75
N ALA A 259 -18.47 -0.83 -4.83
CA ALA A 259 -17.79 -0.25 -5.98
C ALA A 259 -18.68 0.78 -6.71
N GLU A 260 -19.97 0.47 -6.92
CA GLU A 260 -20.95 1.40 -7.48
C GLU A 260 -21.11 2.64 -6.59
N ALA A 261 -21.26 2.45 -5.27
CA ALA A 261 -21.36 3.54 -4.30
C ALA A 261 -20.14 4.46 -4.38
N LYS A 262 -18.93 3.90 -4.40
CA LYS A 262 -17.68 4.67 -4.52
C LYS A 262 -17.65 5.52 -5.79
N GLY A 263 -18.09 5.00 -6.92
CA GLY A 263 -18.16 5.73 -8.19
C GLY A 263 -19.17 6.89 -8.18
N LEU A 264 -20.18 6.85 -7.30
CA LEU A 264 -21.24 7.83 -7.20
C LEU A 264 -21.07 8.84 -6.07
N THR A 265 -20.03 8.73 -5.24
CA THR A 265 -19.83 9.56 -4.05
C THR A 265 -19.91 11.06 -4.33
N THR A 266 -19.34 11.53 -5.45
CA THR A 266 -19.34 12.96 -5.84
C THR A 266 -20.47 13.30 -6.80
N THR A 267 -20.88 12.41 -7.68
CA THR A 267 -21.85 12.68 -8.74
C THR A 267 -23.31 12.45 -8.31
N ASN A 268 -23.55 11.49 -7.42
CA ASN A 268 -24.87 11.20 -6.87
C ASN A 268 -24.78 10.65 -5.43
N PRO A 269 -24.44 11.51 -4.44
CA PRO A 269 -24.23 11.07 -3.06
C PRO A 269 -25.47 10.43 -2.42
N SER A 270 -26.69 10.83 -2.82
CA SER A 270 -27.93 10.21 -2.34
C SER A 270 -28.07 8.75 -2.79
N ARG A 271 -27.70 8.44 -4.04
CA ARG A 271 -27.68 7.06 -4.54
C ARG A 271 -26.56 6.25 -3.89
N ALA A 272 -25.37 6.85 -3.73
CA ALA A 272 -24.25 6.23 -3.02
C ALA A 272 -24.65 5.83 -1.57
N LEU A 273 -25.36 6.70 -0.86
CA LEU A 273 -25.88 6.44 0.47
C LEU A 273 -26.84 5.23 0.50
N GLN A 274 -27.77 5.12 -0.44
CA GLN A 274 -28.67 3.96 -0.54
C GLN A 274 -27.89 2.66 -0.74
N LEU A 275 -26.85 2.67 -1.57
CA LEU A 275 -26.01 1.51 -1.84
C LEU A 275 -25.20 1.10 -0.60
N LEU A 276 -24.60 2.06 0.14
CA LEU A 276 -23.88 1.76 1.39
C LEU A 276 -24.83 1.21 2.46
N ARG A 277 -26.03 1.75 2.59
CA ARG A 277 -27.08 1.17 3.47
C ARG A 277 -27.44 -0.26 3.10
N SER A 278 -27.43 -0.58 1.82
CA SER A 278 -27.62 -1.96 1.36
C SER A 278 -26.44 -2.85 1.74
N CYS A 279 -25.21 -2.36 1.61
CA CYS A 279 -24.02 -3.07 2.08
C CYS A 279 -24.06 -3.32 3.60
N ALA A 280 -24.40 -2.30 4.40
CA ALA A 280 -24.52 -2.41 5.84
C ALA A 280 -25.58 -3.45 6.27
N ARG A 281 -26.73 -3.52 5.57
CA ARG A 281 -27.74 -4.56 5.82
C ARG A 281 -27.25 -5.97 5.50
N LEU A 282 -26.45 -6.14 4.43
CA LEU A 282 -25.89 -7.43 4.02
C LEU A 282 -24.72 -7.87 4.90
N GLN A 283 -23.98 -6.91 5.46
CA GLN A 283 -22.84 -7.16 6.36
C GLN A 283 -22.93 -6.24 7.59
N PRO A 284 -23.85 -6.48 8.52
CA PRO A 284 -24.16 -5.58 9.64
C PRO A 284 -23.02 -5.46 10.67
N THR A 285 -22.04 -6.34 10.65
CA THR A 285 -20.87 -6.31 11.55
C THR A 285 -19.67 -5.56 10.96
N GLU A 286 -19.81 -4.97 9.76
CA GLU A 286 -18.73 -4.28 9.07
C GLU A 286 -18.89 -2.75 9.24
N PRO A 287 -18.06 -2.11 10.11
CA PRO A 287 -18.20 -0.69 10.42
C PRO A 287 -17.83 0.24 9.26
N ASP A 288 -17.03 -0.22 8.29
CA ASP A 288 -16.58 0.62 7.18
C ASP A 288 -17.75 1.16 6.35
N PHE A 289 -18.85 0.41 6.25
CA PHE A 289 -20.05 0.88 5.54
C PHE A 289 -20.79 1.97 6.32
N LEU A 290 -20.84 1.88 7.65
CA LEU A 290 -21.41 2.91 8.51
C LEU A 290 -20.58 4.20 8.48
N LEU A 291 -19.26 4.10 8.51
CA LEU A 291 -18.39 5.26 8.39
C LEU A 291 -18.53 5.94 7.02
N GLY A 292 -18.65 5.16 5.94
CA GLY A 292 -18.97 5.67 4.62
C GLY A 292 -20.35 6.36 4.56
N GLU A 293 -21.36 5.82 5.27
CA GLU A 293 -22.69 6.42 5.41
C GLU A 293 -22.60 7.78 6.13
N VAL A 294 -21.86 7.87 7.24
CA VAL A 294 -21.62 9.11 7.98
C VAL A 294 -20.98 10.18 7.06
N ALA A 295 -19.96 9.82 6.29
CA ALA A 295 -19.32 10.76 5.37
C ALA A 295 -20.29 11.30 4.30
N LEU A 296 -21.16 10.44 3.74
CA LEU A 296 -22.17 10.86 2.78
C LEU A 296 -23.29 11.69 3.44
N LEU A 297 -23.71 11.36 4.65
CA LEU A 297 -24.69 12.14 5.39
C LEU A 297 -24.19 13.55 5.73
N ARG A 298 -22.90 13.71 6.05
CA ARG A 298 -22.24 15.01 6.20
C ARG A 298 -22.31 15.79 4.88
N THR A 299 -21.92 15.19 3.77
CA THR A 299 -21.99 15.80 2.42
C THR A 299 -23.43 16.23 2.06
N LEU A 300 -24.43 15.49 2.49
CA LEU A 300 -25.85 15.77 2.27
C LEU A 300 -26.46 16.74 3.30
N ASN A 301 -25.65 17.27 4.22
CA ASN A 301 -26.09 18.15 5.32
C ASN A 301 -27.20 17.52 6.20
N ARG A 302 -27.02 16.25 6.59
CA ARG A 302 -27.95 15.47 7.43
C ARG A 302 -27.29 15.05 8.75
N PRO A 303 -26.89 16.02 9.62
CA PRO A 303 -26.04 15.75 10.78
C PRO A 303 -26.72 14.86 11.85
N SER A 304 -28.03 14.98 12.06
CA SER A 304 -28.74 14.15 13.04
C SER A 304 -28.69 12.68 12.68
N GLU A 305 -28.88 12.32 11.41
CA GLU A 305 -28.78 10.94 10.97
C GLU A 305 -27.32 10.43 11.03
N ALA A 306 -26.36 11.29 10.74
CA ALA A 306 -24.95 10.96 10.87
C ALA A 306 -24.59 10.62 12.33
N ALA A 307 -25.14 11.35 13.31
CA ALA A 307 -24.93 11.08 14.72
C ALA A 307 -25.55 9.73 15.14
N GLU A 308 -26.76 9.40 14.71
CA GLU A 308 -27.41 8.10 14.96
C GLU A 308 -26.58 6.92 14.40
N VAL A 309 -26.04 7.08 13.19
CA VAL A 309 -25.18 6.06 12.56
C VAL A 309 -23.87 5.89 13.33
N LEU A 310 -23.27 6.98 13.86
CA LEU A 310 -22.07 6.92 14.69
C LEU A 310 -22.31 6.19 16.02
N GLU A 311 -23.46 6.42 16.68
CA GLU A 311 -23.82 5.67 17.89
C GLU A 311 -23.92 4.16 17.63
N HIS A 312 -24.50 3.79 16.50
CA HIS A 312 -24.54 2.38 16.09
C HIS A 312 -23.14 1.83 15.84
N ALA A 313 -22.28 2.59 15.15
CA ALA A 313 -20.91 2.18 14.87
C ALA A 313 -20.09 1.98 16.16
N ASP A 314 -20.25 2.82 17.18
CA ASP A 314 -19.60 2.67 18.48
C ASP A 314 -19.87 1.30 19.12
N GLY A 315 -21.12 0.86 19.10
CA GLY A 315 -21.48 -0.47 19.61
C GLY A 315 -20.79 -1.62 18.89
N LEU A 316 -20.50 -1.45 17.59
CA LEU A 316 -19.83 -2.48 16.79
C LEU A 316 -18.32 -2.51 17.00
N VAL A 317 -17.69 -1.39 17.32
CA VAL A 317 -16.21 -1.27 17.37
C VAL A 317 -15.64 -1.40 18.77
N ALA A 318 -16.47 -1.49 19.81
CA ALA A 318 -16.03 -1.53 21.20
C ALA A 318 -14.97 -2.61 21.45
N GLY A 319 -13.87 -2.23 22.11
CA GLY A 319 -12.70 -3.08 22.37
C GLY A 319 -11.80 -3.30 21.15
N ARG A 320 -11.93 -2.47 20.09
CA ARG A 320 -11.14 -2.55 18.85
C ARG A 320 -10.48 -1.19 18.56
N PRO A 321 -9.36 -0.85 19.19
CA PRO A 321 -8.80 0.51 19.21
C PRO A 321 -8.64 1.18 17.85
N ALA A 322 -8.19 0.43 16.83
CA ALA A 322 -8.03 0.98 15.48
C ALA A 322 -9.36 1.38 14.82
N LEU A 323 -10.44 0.67 15.12
CA LEU A 323 -11.79 0.98 14.62
C LEU A 323 -12.46 2.06 15.46
N GLU A 324 -12.27 2.03 16.77
CA GLU A 324 -12.74 3.11 17.67
C GLU A 324 -12.13 4.46 17.27
N ALA A 325 -10.84 4.47 16.89
CA ALA A 325 -10.18 5.68 16.41
C ALA A 325 -10.81 6.22 15.12
N GLN A 326 -11.22 5.35 14.18
CA GLN A 326 -11.93 5.76 12.97
C GLN A 326 -13.28 6.40 13.28
N VAL A 327 -14.04 5.81 14.22
CA VAL A 327 -15.30 6.38 14.67
C VAL A 327 -15.08 7.72 15.39
N ALA A 328 -14.04 7.83 16.21
CA ALA A 328 -13.70 9.08 16.89
C ALA A 328 -13.28 10.19 15.88
N LEU A 329 -12.57 9.86 14.81
CA LEU A 329 -12.28 10.81 13.73
C LEU A 329 -13.54 11.28 13.01
N ALA A 330 -14.45 10.37 12.68
CA ALA A 330 -15.72 10.72 12.05
C ALA A 330 -16.61 11.59 12.96
N ARG A 331 -16.58 11.33 14.29
CA ARG A 331 -17.26 12.17 15.28
C ARG A 331 -16.62 13.55 15.37
N ALA A 332 -15.30 13.64 15.31
CA ALA A 332 -14.59 14.92 15.28
C ALA A 332 -15.00 15.76 14.07
N ASP A 333 -15.10 15.15 12.89
CA ASP A 333 -15.54 15.83 11.67
C ASP A 333 -16.96 16.36 11.81
N LEU A 334 -17.88 15.57 12.34
CA LEU A 334 -19.27 15.97 12.55
C LEU A 334 -19.40 17.11 13.57
N ALA A 335 -18.63 17.06 14.66
CA ALA A 335 -18.59 18.14 15.66
C ALA A 335 -17.99 19.43 15.07
N TRP A 336 -16.96 19.29 14.23
CA TRP A 336 -16.36 20.44 13.54
C TRP A 336 -17.37 21.12 12.59
N ASP A 337 -18.09 20.35 11.79
CA ASP A 337 -19.17 20.87 10.92
C ASP A 337 -20.23 21.62 11.70
N ALA A 338 -20.55 21.14 12.90
CA ALA A 338 -21.51 21.80 13.81
C ALA A 338 -20.94 23.05 14.53
N GLY A 339 -19.65 23.33 14.38
CA GLY A 339 -18.95 24.41 15.07
C GLY A 339 -18.61 24.11 16.54
N ASP A 340 -18.81 22.90 17.02
CA ASP A 340 -18.42 22.44 18.36
C ASP A 340 -16.95 22.06 18.38
N LEU A 341 -16.09 23.07 18.47
CA LEU A 341 -14.63 22.89 18.45
C LEU A 341 -14.12 22.14 19.68
N GLN A 342 -14.82 22.19 20.80
CA GLN A 342 -14.43 21.47 22.00
C GLN A 342 -14.68 19.97 21.84
N ALA A 343 -15.86 19.57 21.38
CA ALA A 343 -16.18 18.17 21.11
C ALA A 343 -15.30 17.60 19.99
N ALA A 344 -15.04 18.38 18.93
CA ALA A 344 -14.11 18.00 17.86
C ALA A 344 -12.71 17.73 18.41
N GLY A 345 -12.17 18.64 19.21
CA GLY A 345 -10.83 18.48 19.83
C GLY A 345 -10.73 17.26 20.75
N ALA A 346 -11.77 17.02 21.59
CA ALA A 346 -11.83 15.86 22.46
C ALA A 346 -11.83 14.53 21.65
N SER A 347 -12.62 14.46 20.57
CA SER A 347 -12.69 13.29 19.69
C SER A 347 -11.38 13.03 18.95
N LEU A 348 -10.67 14.08 18.49
CA LEU A 348 -9.34 13.95 17.89
C LEU A 348 -8.29 13.44 18.89
N GLN A 349 -8.36 13.91 20.14
CA GLN A 349 -7.48 13.43 21.19
C GLN A 349 -7.76 11.97 21.55
N GLN A 350 -9.02 11.57 21.63
CA GLN A 350 -9.42 10.18 21.79
C GLN A 350 -8.84 9.32 20.68
N ALA A 351 -9.03 9.70 19.40
CA ALA A 351 -8.52 8.96 18.25
C ALA A 351 -6.99 8.75 18.34
N ALA A 352 -6.23 9.77 18.71
CA ALA A 352 -4.78 9.66 18.83
C ALA A 352 -4.35 8.78 20.02
N SER A 353 -5.07 8.84 21.15
CA SER A 353 -4.74 8.06 22.36
C SER A 353 -4.88 6.55 22.18
N LEU A 354 -5.73 6.11 21.24
CA LEU A 354 -5.97 4.72 20.89
C LEU A 354 -4.82 4.07 20.10
N ARG A 355 -3.82 4.83 19.68
CA ARG A 355 -2.66 4.35 18.88
C ARG A 355 -3.09 3.47 17.72
N PRO A 356 -3.94 3.98 16.80
CA PRO A 356 -4.55 3.16 15.75
C PRO A 356 -3.60 2.82 14.60
N GLY A 357 -2.50 3.56 14.46
CA GLY A 357 -1.53 3.46 13.37
C GLY A 357 -1.20 4.82 12.75
N ARG A 358 -0.07 4.87 12.06
CA ARG A 358 0.53 6.13 11.56
C ARG A 358 -0.45 7.02 10.81
N ASP A 359 -1.26 6.45 9.94
CA ASP A 359 -2.15 7.24 9.07
C ASP A 359 -3.27 7.92 9.85
N LEU A 360 -3.93 7.20 10.76
CA LEU A 360 -5.00 7.76 11.59
C LEU A 360 -4.45 8.70 12.67
N GLU A 361 -3.30 8.37 13.26
CA GLU A 361 -2.61 9.25 14.22
C GLU A 361 -2.23 10.58 13.53
N ARG A 362 -1.61 10.52 12.36
CA ARG A 362 -1.26 11.69 11.55
C ARG A 362 -2.49 12.51 11.16
N GLU A 363 -3.59 11.86 10.76
CA GLU A 363 -4.84 12.55 10.45
C GLU A 363 -5.36 13.32 11.67
N ALA A 364 -5.39 12.68 12.84
CA ALA A 364 -5.78 13.30 14.10
C ALA A 364 -4.86 14.49 14.46
N GLU A 365 -3.54 14.32 14.30
CA GLU A 365 -2.56 15.38 14.57
C GLU A 365 -2.76 16.59 13.64
N VAL A 366 -2.91 16.38 12.34
CA VAL A 366 -3.15 17.45 11.35
C VAL A 366 -4.44 18.19 11.66
N LYS A 367 -5.55 17.48 11.86
CA LYS A 367 -6.84 18.08 12.18
C LYS A 367 -6.79 18.85 13.51
N ARG A 368 -6.08 18.36 14.51
CA ARG A 368 -5.92 19.05 15.80
C ARG A 368 -5.16 20.37 15.66
N VAL A 369 -4.07 20.40 14.88
CA VAL A 369 -3.36 21.65 14.57
C VAL A 369 -4.26 22.62 13.82
N ALA A 370 -4.95 22.14 12.80
CA ALA A 370 -5.91 22.92 12.02
C ALA A 370 -7.05 23.53 12.88
N LEU A 371 -7.55 22.74 13.84
CA LEU A 371 -8.60 23.18 14.75
C LEU A 371 -8.12 24.28 15.71
N ALA A 372 -6.86 24.26 16.11
CA ALA A 372 -6.29 25.19 17.09
C ALA A 372 -6.01 26.58 16.47
N ASP A 373 -5.62 26.68 15.20
CA ASP A 373 -5.33 27.97 14.56
C ASP A 373 -6.59 28.60 13.95
N ALA A 374 -7.10 29.63 14.60
CA ALA A 374 -8.32 30.33 14.17
C ALA A 374 -8.22 30.95 12.76
N ARG A 375 -7.02 31.28 12.27
CA ARG A 375 -6.80 31.88 10.94
C ARG A 375 -6.88 30.82 9.86
N LEU A 376 -6.26 29.65 10.11
CA LEU A 376 -6.17 28.57 9.14
C LEU A 376 -7.37 27.63 9.17
N ARG A 377 -8.08 27.58 10.32
CA ARG A 377 -9.22 26.67 10.53
C ARG A 377 -10.24 26.64 9.39
N PRO A 378 -10.76 27.77 8.89
CA PRO A 378 -11.75 27.75 7.81
C PRO A 378 -11.17 27.18 6.52
N MET A 379 -9.92 27.50 6.19
CA MET A 379 -9.25 27.02 4.98
C MET A 379 -8.93 25.54 5.07
N LEU A 380 -8.40 25.09 6.20
CA LEU A 380 -8.10 23.67 6.39
C LEU A 380 -9.37 22.82 6.51
N HIS A 381 -10.45 23.34 7.09
CA HIS A 381 -11.76 22.67 7.02
C HIS A 381 -12.21 22.48 5.56
N ALA A 382 -12.16 23.54 4.76
CA ALA A 382 -12.48 23.47 3.34
C ALA A 382 -11.56 22.50 2.56
N PHE A 383 -10.29 22.38 2.95
CA PHE A 383 -9.37 21.40 2.38
C PHE A 383 -9.82 19.94 2.67
N PHE A 384 -10.24 19.64 3.89
CA PHE A 384 -10.69 18.28 4.24
C PHE A 384 -12.00 17.92 3.53
N ASP A 385 -12.88 18.87 3.32
CA ASP A 385 -14.19 18.67 2.66
C ASP A 385 -14.13 18.80 1.13
N ALA A 386 -12.99 19.21 0.57
CA ALA A 386 -12.85 19.40 -0.86
C ALA A 386 -13.08 18.12 -1.67
N SER A 387 -13.94 18.19 -2.68
CA SER A 387 -14.37 17.09 -3.52
C SER A 387 -13.38 16.69 -4.62
N SER A 388 -12.44 17.59 -4.99
CA SER A 388 -11.43 17.33 -6.02
C SER A 388 -10.02 17.68 -5.55
N ASP A 389 -9.04 17.11 -6.22
CA ASP A 389 -7.63 17.34 -5.93
C ASP A 389 -7.19 18.76 -6.33
N GLU A 390 -7.78 19.30 -7.39
CA GLU A 390 -7.54 20.68 -7.82
C GLU A 390 -8.03 21.68 -6.77
N LEU A 391 -9.23 21.46 -6.22
CA LEU A 391 -9.77 22.31 -5.17
C LEU A 391 -8.91 22.22 -3.89
N ARG A 392 -8.46 21.02 -3.52
CA ARG A 392 -7.54 20.85 -2.39
C ARG A 392 -6.25 21.62 -2.58
N LEU A 393 -5.66 21.53 -3.77
CA LEU A 393 -4.43 22.26 -4.08
C LEU A 393 -4.64 23.76 -4.01
N TRP A 394 -5.72 24.27 -4.61
CA TRP A 394 -6.07 25.67 -4.57
C TRP A 394 -6.25 26.21 -3.14
N VAL A 395 -6.97 25.47 -2.28
CA VAL A 395 -7.16 25.85 -0.86
C VAL A 395 -5.83 25.90 -0.11
N LEU A 396 -4.94 24.92 -0.34
CA LEU A 396 -3.62 24.89 0.31
C LEU A 396 -2.71 26.05 -0.15
N GLU A 397 -2.74 26.41 -1.43
CA GLU A 397 -2.01 27.58 -1.93
C GLU A 397 -2.50 28.87 -1.26
N ARG A 398 -3.81 29.04 -1.09
CA ARG A 398 -4.38 30.16 -0.34
C ARG A 398 -4.00 30.15 1.15
N ALA A 399 -4.00 28.96 1.77
CA ALA A 399 -3.57 28.83 3.16
C ALA A 399 -2.08 29.20 3.31
N ARG A 400 -1.23 28.81 2.37
CA ARG A 400 0.19 29.17 2.32
C ARG A 400 0.41 30.68 2.14
N GLU A 401 -0.36 31.34 1.27
CA GLU A 401 -0.32 32.80 1.13
C GLU A 401 -0.60 33.53 2.46
N SER A 402 -1.51 32.97 3.28
CA SER A 402 -1.88 33.51 4.57
C SER A 402 -0.90 33.17 5.69
N ALA A 403 -0.21 32.04 5.59
CA ALA A 403 0.73 31.53 6.59
C ALA A 403 1.90 30.77 5.90
N PRO A 404 2.84 31.48 5.24
CA PRO A 404 3.87 30.88 4.41
C PRO A 404 4.84 29.98 5.18
N GLU A 405 5.03 30.24 6.49
CA GLU A 405 5.92 29.47 7.36
C GLU A 405 5.20 28.38 8.18
N ASP A 406 3.89 28.19 7.99
CA ASP A 406 3.16 27.16 8.71
C ASP A 406 3.59 25.75 8.27
N GLY A 407 4.06 24.95 9.21
CA GLY A 407 4.61 23.63 8.94
C GLY A 407 3.56 22.65 8.41
N VAL A 408 2.33 22.68 8.95
CA VAL A 408 1.26 21.75 8.54
C VAL A 408 0.72 22.10 7.16
N VAL A 409 0.56 23.39 6.87
CA VAL A 409 0.15 23.86 5.52
C VAL A 409 1.19 23.45 4.49
N ASN A 410 2.48 23.70 4.74
CA ASN A 410 3.55 23.32 3.83
C ASN A 410 3.67 21.80 3.67
N TYR A 411 3.47 21.02 4.74
CA TYR A 411 3.42 19.56 4.68
C TYR A 411 2.26 19.06 3.78
N LEU A 412 1.05 19.55 3.99
CA LEU A 412 -0.12 19.17 3.18
C LEU A 412 0.07 19.54 1.71
N LEU A 413 0.62 20.73 1.45
CA LEU A 413 0.93 21.21 0.12
C LEU A 413 1.98 20.31 -0.56
N GLY A 414 3.10 20.03 0.11
CA GLY A 414 4.14 19.17 -0.44
C GLY A 414 3.65 17.76 -0.74
N ARG A 415 2.82 17.20 0.13
CA ARG A 415 2.16 15.90 -0.10
C ARG A 415 1.26 15.94 -1.35
N ARG A 416 0.54 17.03 -1.57
CA ARG A 416 -0.33 17.21 -2.74
C ARG A 416 0.46 17.40 -4.03
N LEU A 417 1.47 18.25 -4.01
CA LEU A 417 2.36 18.49 -5.14
C LEU A 417 3.04 17.20 -5.60
N LEU A 418 3.49 16.38 -4.66
CA LEU A 418 4.07 15.08 -4.99
C LEU A 418 3.05 14.13 -5.65
N ALA A 419 1.80 14.17 -5.20
CA ALA A 419 0.73 13.34 -5.77
C ALA A 419 0.34 13.73 -7.20
N VAL A 420 0.43 15.04 -7.53
CA VAL A 420 0.16 15.55 -8.89
C VAL A 420 1.40 15.57 -9.80
N GLY A 421 2.53 15.03 -9.33
CA GLY A 421 3.72 14.88 -10.16
C GLY A 421 4.63 16.10 -10.24
N LEU A 422 4.62 16.97 -9.24
CA LEU A 422 5.46 18.15 -9.10
C LEU A 422 6.50 17.93 -7.97
N PRO A 423 7.51 17.05 -8.18
CA PRO A 423 8.39 16.62 -7.09
C PRO A 423 9.36 17.70 -6.61
N ALA A 424 9.82 18.62 -7.48
CA ALA A 424 10.72 19.67 -7.07
C ALA A 424 10.03 20.68 -6.15
N GLU A 425 8.82 21.10 -6.52
CA GLU A 425 7.98 21.99 -5.73
C GLU A 425 7.52 21.32 -4.44
N ALA A 426 7.28 20.00 -4.48
CA ALA A 426 6.97 19.20 -3.30
C ALA A 426 8.15 19.18 -2.32
N ALA A 427 9.38 18.99 -2.82
CA ALA A 427 10.59 18.99 -1.98
C ALA A 427 10.79 20.35 -1.28
N ASP A 428 10.56 21.45 -1.99
CA ASP A 428 10.64 22.79 -1.45
C ASP A 428 9.60 23.03 -0.34
N ALA A 429 8.35 22.64 -0.58
CA ALA A 429 7.29 22.75 0.43
C ALA A 429 7.56 21.86 1.66
N LEU A 430 7.99 20.61 1.47
CA LEU A 430 8.33 19.70 2.56
C LEU A 430 9.58 20.15 3.35
N GLY A 431 10.57 20.74 2.67
CA GLY A 431 11.72 21.34 3.32
C GLY A 431 11.33 22.49 4.26
N ARG A 432 10.41 23.38 3.81
CA ARG A 432 9.83 24.41 4.67
C ARG A 432 9.03 23.81 5.83
N ALA A 433 8.23 22.80 5.58
CA ALA A 433 7.47 22.11 6.63
C ALA A 433 8.39 21.59 7.76
N LEU A 434 9.50 20.97 7.38
CA LEU A 434 10.49 20.43 8.33
C LEU A 434 11.34 21.49 9.04
N SER A 435 11.33 22.73 8.56
CA SER A 435 11.95 23.86 9.26
C SER A 435 11.08 24.40 10.40
N ALA A 436 9.80 24.03 10.44
CA ALA A 436 8.86 24.37 11.49
C ALA A 436 8.70 23.21 12.49
N THR A 437 8.07 23.49 13.65
CA THR A 437 7.69 22.44 14.60
C THR A 437 6.47 21.70 14.08
N LEU A 438 6.63 20.40 13.80
CA LEU A 438 5.56 19.51 13.35
C LEU A 438 5.20 18.50 14.45
N PRO A 439 3.94 18.03 14.50
CA PRO A 439 3.58 16.85 15.26
C PRO A 439 4.40 15.61 14.82
N GLU A 440 4.53 14.65 15.71
CA GLU A 440 5.49 13.53 15.54
C GLU A 440 5.23 12.72 14.26
N GLN A 441 3.99 12.30 14.02
CA GLN A 441 3.70 11.47 12.84
C GLN A 441 3.74 12.29 11.55
N VAL A 442 3.35 13.57 11.62
CA VAL A 442 3.48 14.51 10.50
C VAL A 442 4.94 14.73 10.14
N ASN A 443 5.82 14.92 11.14
CA ASN A 443 7.26 15.10 10.94
C ASN A 443 7.89 13.86 10.27
N ARG A 444 7.58 12.67 10.76
CA ARG A 444 8.07 11.41 10.18
C ARG A 444 7.64 11.24 8.72
N GLU A 445 6.37 11.54 8.44
CA GLU A 445 5.84 11.46 7.08
C GLU A 445 6.44 12.54 6.17
N ALA A 446 6.66 13.75 6.65
CA ALA A 446 7.28 14.83 5.89
C ALA A 446 8.70 14.44 5.44
N TRP A 447 9.52 13.84 6.32
CA TRP A 447 10.83 13.31 5.96
C TRP A 447 10.75 12.24 4.88
N ARG A 448 9.86 11.26 5.06
CA ARG A 448 9.63 10.19 4.09
C ARG A 448 9.27 10.72 2.70
N LEU A 449 8.38 11.69 2.67
CA LEU A 449 7.95 12.33 1.42
C LEU A 449 9.05 13.20 0.81
N LEU A 450 9.85 13.89 1.64
CA LEU A 450 10.96 14.72 1.16
C LEU A 450 12.00 13.88 0.41
N VAL A 451 12.43 12.76 0.99
CA VAL A 451 13.36 11.85 0.31
C VAL A 451 12.79 11.32 -1.01
N SER A 452 11.51 10.94 -1.02
CA SER A 452 10.82 10.53 -2.25
C SER A 452 10.74 11.65 -3.29
N ALA A 453 10.48 12.89 -2.84
CA ALA A 453 10.40 14.05 -3.71
C ALA A 453 11.76 14.38 -4.34
N HIS A 454 12.84 14.40 -3.57
CA HIS A 454 14.19 14.61 -4.11
C HIS A 454 14.59 13.53 -5.12
N TYR A 455 14.34 12.24 -4.81
CA TYR A 455 14.59 11.18 -5.78
C TYR A 455 13.79 11.39 -7.08
N ARG A 456 12.50 11.68 -6.98
CA ARG A 456 11.65 11.93 -8.16
C ARG A 456 12.04 13.19 -8.93
N ALA A 457 12.63 14.18 -8.26
CA ALA A 457 13.20 15.36 -8.87
C ALA A 457 14.58 15.11 -9.53
N GLY A 458 15.16 13.90 -9.34
CA GLY A 458 16.47 13.55 -9.87
C GLY A 458 17.63 14.07 -9.02
N ASP A 459 17.39 14.49 -7.80
CA ASP A 459 18.41 14.99 -6.87
C ASP A 459 18.88 13.92 -5.87
N CYS A 460 19.72 13.02 -6.35
CA CYS A 460 20.32 11.98 -5.51
C CYS A 460 21.33 12.53 -4.47
N GLY A 461 21.85 13.74 -4.67
CA GLY A 461 22.67 14.43 -3.67
C GLY A 461 21.84 14.79 -2.44
N ALA A 462 20.68 15.41 -2.68
CA ALA A 462 19.72 15.74 -1.62
C ALA A 462 19.17 14.48 -0.90
N VAL A 463 18.87 13.39 -1.62
CA VAL A 463 18.47 12.11 -1.03
C VAL A 463 19.49 11.64 0.03
N ARG A 464 20.78 11.65 -0.30
CA ARG A 464 21.85 11.23 0.63
C ARG A 464 21.99 12.20 1.82
N SER A 465 21.88 13.50 1.55
CA SER A 465 21.93 14.52 2.61
C SER A 465 20.79 14.37 3.60
N ASP A 466 19.56 14.15 3.11
CA ASP A 466 18.38 13.99 3.95
C ASP A 466 18.49 12.76 4.86
N LEU A 467 18.94 11.63 4.32
CA LEU A 467 19.14 10.41 5.12
C LEU A 467 20.12 10.62 6.28
N GLY A 468 21.13 11.47 6.10
CA GLY A 468 22.06 11.85 7.18
C GLY A 468 21.46 12.79 8.25
N ARG A 469 20.35 13.45 7.93
CA ARG A 469 19.67 14.42 8.82
C ARG A 469 18.42 13.87 9.48
N MET A 470 17.89 12.75 8.96
CA MET A 470 16.64 12.17 9.47
C MET A 470 16.79 11.72 10.91
N PRO A 471 15.74 11.92 11.74
CA PRO A 471 15.68 11.34 13.08
C PRO A 471 15.68 9.80 13.01
N ASP A 472 15.98 9.15 14.12
CA ASP A 472 15.95 7.67 14.15
C ASP A 472 14.55 7.15 13.80
N LEU A 473 14.48 6.36 12.74
CA LEU A 473 13.23 5.83 12.20
C LEU A 473 13.04 4.37 12.62
N SER A 474 11.78 3.99 12.80
CA SER A 474 11.42 2.56 12.90
C SER A 474 11.86 1.78 11.66
N GLU A 475 12.16 0.50 11.82
CA GLU A 475 12.74 -0.34 10.76
C GLU A 475 11.96 -0.30 9.43
N PRO A 476 10.61 -0.39 9.37
CA PRO A 476 9.90 -0.34 8.10
C PRO A 476 10.09 0.99 7.36
N LEU A 477 10.12 2.08 8.09
CA LEU A 477 10.28 3.41 7.52
C LEU A 477 11.71 3.66 7.04
N ARG A 478 12.69 3.14 7.79
CA ARG A 478 14.11 3.15 7.39
C ARG A 478 14.31 2.37 6.08
N ALA A 479 13.73 1.17 5.96
CA ALA A 479 13.81 0.37 4.75
C ALA A 479 13.25 1.12 3.52
N GLU A 480 12.09 1.78 3.67
CA GLU A 480 11.48 2.57 2.59
C GLU A 480 12.38 3.72 2.13
N VAL A 481 12.92 4.50 3.06
CA VAL A 481 13.76 5.66 2.67
C VAL A 481 15.13 5.22 2.12
N THR A 482 15.69 4.10 2.61
CA THR A 482 16.94 3.56 2.06
C THR A 482 16.76 2.94 0.68
N GLU A 483 15.55 2.52 0.29
CA GLU A 483 15.28 2.11 -1.09
C GLU A 483 15.52 3.25 -2.07
N TRP A 484 15.13 4.49 -1.75
CA TRP A 484 15.39 5.63 -2.62
C TRP A 484 16.90 5.86 -2.85
N GLN A 485 17.70 5.70 -1.79
CA GLN A 485 19.16 5.74 -1.92
C GLN A 485 19.69 4.59 -2.78
N ALA A 486 19.18 3.38 -2.60
CA ALA A 486 19.57 2.23 -3.39
C ALA A 486 19.21 2.41 -4.88
N ARG A 487 18.05 3.03 -5.18
CA ARG A 487 17.66 3.41 -6.55
C ARG A 487 18.61 4.45 -7.13
N CYS A 488 18.98 5.49 -6.38
CA CYS A 488 19.97 6.46 -6.80
C CYS A 488 21.31 5.79 -7.19
N THR A 489 21.83 4.94 -6.30
CA THR A 489 23.08 4.22 -6.54
C THR A 489 22.98 3.32 -7.77
N PHE A 490 21.88 2.60 -7.91
CA PHE A 490 21.63 1.74 -9.07
C PHE A 490 21.57 2.54 -10.38
N GLU A 491 20.85 3.67 -10.39
CA GLU A 491 20.74 4.50 -11.58
C GLU A 491 22.07 5.16 -11.97
N GLU A 492 22.87 5.58 -11.00
CA GLU A 492 24.23 6.10 -11.23
C GLU A 492 25.14 5.05 -11.87
N GLN A 493 25.02 3.79 -11.46
CA GLN A 493 25.82 2.68 -11.98
C GLN A 493 25.34 2.14 -13.34
N THR A 494 24.01 2.12 -13.55
CA THR A 494 23.42 1.43 -14.70
C THR A 494 23.03 2.39 -15.83
N PHE A 495 22.61 3.63 -15.51
CA PHE A 495 22.06 4.59 -16.46
C PHE A 495 22.86 5.91 -16.54
N ASN A 496 24.06 5.95 -15.98
CA ASN A 496 24.93 7.14 -15.92
C ASN A 496 24.31 8.33 -15.16
N GLY A 497 23.43 8.07 -14.23
CA GLY A 497 22.84 9.07 -13.35
C GLY A 497 21.32 8.99 -13.20
N PRO A 498 20.76 9.77 -12.25
CA PRO A 498 19.34 9.80 -11.97
C PRO A 498 18.53 10.37 -13.12
N LEU A 499 17.24 9.99 -13.19
CA LEU A 499 16.30 10.60 -14.13
C LEU A 499 15.92 12.00 -13.64
N VAL A 500 16.35 13.01 -14.36
CA VAL A 500 15.94 14.41 -14.11
C VAL A 500 14.66 14.68 -14.90
N PRO A 501 13.52 15.00 -14.25
CA PRO A 501 12.28 15.34 -14.93
C PRO A 501 12.45 16.58 -15.82
N ARG A 502 11.87 16.55 -17.01
CA ARG A 502 11.68 17.77 -17.80
C ARG A 502 10.52 18.51 -17.18
N GLY A 503 10.77 19.68 -16.58
CA GLY A 503 9.73 20.51 -16.01
C GLY A 503 8.61 20.83 -17.03
N PRO A 504 7.38 21.11 -16.60
CA PRO A 504 6.22 21.30 -17.46
C PRO A 504 6.33 22.49 -18.45
N PHE A 505 7.39 23.30 -18.36
CA PHE A 505 7.61 24.52 -19.15
C PHE A 505 9.03 24.61 -19.71
N ARG A 506 9.45 23.63 -20.54
CA ARG A 506 10.54 23.84 -21.48
C ARG A 506 10.12 23.54 -22.89
#